data_fdd33762dbe9170f55a426531e3d13c8
#
_entry.id   fdd33762dbe9170f55a426531e3d13c8
#
_cell.length_a   1.000
_cell.length_b   1.000
_cell.length_c   1.000
_cell.angle_alpha   90.00
_cell.angle_beta   90.00
_cell.angle_gamma   90.00
#
_symmetry.space_group_name_H-M   'P 1'
#
loop_
_entity.id
_entity.type
_entity.pdbx_description
1 polymer ?
#
loop_
_entity_poly.entity_id
_entity_poly.type
_entity_poly.pdbx_seq_one_letter_code
_entity_poly.pdbx_strand_id
1 'polypeptide(L)'
;MMNEIGESLELGVKAFVLFPKVDDALKTNLACEAYNPEGIVHRSIRMIKAKYPEAVICTDVALDPYSDQGHDGVVENGVILNDVTVNQLCKQAVSQAR
;
A
#
# COMPACT_ATOMS: atom_id res chain seq x y z
N MET A 1 11.92 10.13 4.26
CA MET A 1 10.58 9.83 4.84
C MET A 1 10.57 9.96 6.35
N MET A 2 11.39 9.22 7.07
CA MET A 2 11.34 9.21 8.55
C MET A 2 11.64 10.59 9.17
N ASN A 3 12.59 11.33 8.62
CA ASN A 3 12.91 12.68 9.11
C ASN A 3 11.74 13.65 8.90
N GLU A 4 11.10 13.58 7.74
CA GLU A 4 9.95 14.43 7.42
C GLU A 4 8.78 14.14 8.35
N ILE A 5 8.56 12.88 8.71
CA ILE A 5 7.50 12.49 9.66
C ILE A 5 7.81 13.07 11.03
N GLY A 6 9.04 12.94 11.52
CA GLY A 6 9.45 13.50 12.80
C GLY A 6 9.27 15.01 12.88
N GLU A 7 9.72 15.73 11.86
CA GLU A 7 9.56 17.19 11.78
C GLU A 7 8.10 17.60 11.72
N SER A 8 7.29 16.88 10.95
CA SER A 8 5.85 17.15 10.81
C SER A 8 5.10 16.93 12.12
N LEU A 9 5.45 15.88 12.87
CA LEU A 9 4.88 15.63 14.19
C LEU A 9 5.18 16.77 15.17
N GLU A 10 6.41 17.30 15.14
CA GLU A 10 6.79 18.45 15.98
C GLU A 10 5.98 19.69 15.62
N LEU A 11 5.58 19.84 14.37
CA LEU A 11 4.76 20.95 13.89
C LEU A 11 3.25 20.75 14.11
N GLY A 12 2.85 19.61 14.66
CA GLY A 12 1.45 19.32 14.98
C GLY A 12 0.71 18.48 13.92
N VAL A 13 1.36 18.03 12.86
CA VAL A 13 0.78 17.10 11.89
C VAL A 13 0.83 15.69 12.47
N LYS A 14 -0.33 15.05 12.61
CA LYS A 14 -0.45 13.75 13.31
C LYS A 14 -0.78 12.58 12.39
N ALA A 15 -1.34 12.82 11.23
CA ALA A 15 -1.78 11.79 10.30
C ALA A 15 -1.01 11.90 8.98
N PHE A 16 -0.66 10.74 8.42
CA PHE A 16 0.12 10.64 7.19
C PHE A 16 -0.49 9.62 6.26
N VAL A 17 -0.57 9.95 4.98
CA VAL A 17 -1.03 9.03 3.94
C VAL A 17 0.19 8.53 3.16
N LEU A 18 0.30 7.22 2.99
CA LEU A 18 1.40 6.59 2.29
C LEU A 18 0.98 6.15 0.90
N PHE A 19 1.75 6.54 -0.11
CA PHE A 19 1.59 6.10 -1.49
C PHE A 19 2.89 5.43 -1.94
N PRO A 20 2.86 4.14 -2.33
CA PRO A 20 4.07 3.43 -2.70
C PRO A 20 4.45 3.67 -4.16
N LYS A 21 5.73 3.55 -4.43
CA LYS A 21 6.27 3.28 -5.76
C LYS A 21 6.91 1.91 -5.71
N VAL A 22 6.47 1.01 -6.58
CA VAL A 22 6.91 -0.38 -6.62
C VAL A 22 7.70 -0.62 -7.90
N ASP A 23 8.81 -1.37 -7.80
CA ASP A 23 9.59 -1.77 -8.97
C ASP A 23 8.75 -2.60 -9.93
N ASP A 24 8.92 -2.39 -11.24
CA ASP A 24 8.16 -3.09 -12.27
C ASP A 24 8.31 -4.61 -12.19
N ALA A 25 9.48 -5.09 -11.73
CA ALA A 25 9.74 -6.52 -11.54
C ALA A 25 8.81 -7.17 -10.50
N LEU A 26 8.23 -6.39 -9.59
CA LEU A 26 7.32 -6.87 -8.54
C LEU A 26 5.85 -6.74 -8.93
N LYS A 27 5.56 -6.11 -10.07
CA LYS A 27 4.18 -5.91 -10.52
C LYS A 27 3.68 -7.13 -11.27
N THR A 28 2.44 -7.52 -10.99
CA THR A 28 1.75 -8.62 -11.67
C THR A 28 0.31 -8.24 -11.96
N ASN A 29 -0.36 -9.00 -12.84
CA ASN A 29 -1.78 -8.77 -13.11
C ASN A 29 -2.66 -9.01 -11.86
N LEU A 30 -2.30 -9.98 -11.03
CA LEU A 30 -3.00 -10.23 -9.75
C LEU A 30 -2.62 -9.25 -8.65
N ALA A 31 -1.58 -8.44 -8.87
CA ALA A 31 -1.11 -7.43 -7.92
C ALA A 31 -0.79 -8.01 -6.52
N CYS A 32 -0.19 -9.20 -6.47
CA CYS A 32 0.07 -9.93 -5.23
C CYS A 32 1.00 -9.18 -4.27
N GLU A 33 1.87 -8.31 -4.77
CA GLU A 33 2.74 -7.48 -3.94
C GLU A 33 1.95 -6.56 -3.00
N ALA A 34 0.69 -6.25 -3.34
CA ALA A 34 -0.18 -5.40 -2.52
C ALA A 34 -0.41 -5.94 -1.11
N TYR A 35 -0.35 -7.25 -0.93
CA TYR A 35 -0.52 -7.89 0.39
C TYR A 35 0.71 -8.67 0.86
N ASN A 36 1.87 -8.41 0.27
CA ASN A 36 3.13 -8.98 0.73
C ASN A 36 3.53 -8.36 2.08
N PRO A 37 3.60 -9.13 3.18
CA PRO A 37 3.95 -8.57 4.49
C PRO A 37 5.36 -7.99 4.55
N GLU A 38 6.24 -8.34 3.61
CA GLU A 38 7.59 -7.78 3.48
C GLU A 38 7.67 -6.70 2.39
N GLY A 39 6.52 -6.29 1.82
CA GLY A 39 6.44 -5.23 0.83
C GLY A 39 6.73 -3.85 1.41
N ILE A 40 6.96 -2.87 0.54
CA ILE A 40 7.42 -1.54 0.95
C ILE A 40 6.43 -0.83 1.88
N VAL A 41 5.12 -0.93 1.62
CA VAL A 41 4.11 -0.29 2.46
C VAL A 41 4.09 -0.91 3.85
N HIS A 42 4.07 -2.24 3.93
CA HIS A 42 4.04 -2.97 5.20
C HIS A 42 5.29 -2.68 6.04
N ARG A 43 6.48 -2.69 5.43
CA ARG A 43 7.73 -2.34 6.11
C ARG A 43 7.73 -0.89 6.58
N SER A 44 7.23 0.01 5.75
CA SER A 44 7.15 1.44 6.09
C SER A 44 6.22 1.67 7.27
N ILE A 45 5.05 1.03 7.30
CA ILE A 45 4.12 1.12 8.42
C ILE A 45 4.79 0.66 9.71
N ARG A 46 5.43 -0.50 9.68
CA ARG A 46 6.12 -1.04 10.88
C ARG A 46 7.23 -0.11 11.38
N MET A 47 8.04 0.43 10.47
CA MET A 47 9.11 1.38 10.81
C MET A 47 8.57 2.65 11.45
N ILE A 48 7.53 3.24 10.86
CA ILE A 48 6.94 4.48 11.37
C ILE A 48 6.31 4.24 12.73
N LYS A 49 5.52 3.18 12.90
CA LYS A 49 4.85 2.87 14.17
C LYS A 49 5.84 2.50 15.26
N ALA A 50 6.97 1.90 14.92
CA ALA A 50 8.02 1.59 15.90
C ALA A 50 8.69 2.84 16.44
N LYS A 51 8.98 3.83 15.58
CA LYS A 51 9.67 5.07 15.97
C LYS A 51 8.71 6.15 16.47
N TYR A 52 7.54 6.25 15.84
CA TYR A 52 6.53 7.27 16.15
C TYR A 52 5.16 6.61 16.38
N PRO A 53 4.98 5.94 17.54
CA PRO A 53 3.72 5.21 17.80
C PRO A 53 2.49 6.11 17.83
N GLU A 54 2.68 7.41 18.07
CA GLU A 54 1.60 8.40 18.06
C GLU A 54 1.15 8.80 16.65
N ALA A 55 1.93 8.49 15.61
CA ALA A 55 1.56 8.82 14.23
C ALA A 55 0.38 7.98 13.76
N VAL A 56 -0.60 8.61 13.13
CA VAL A 56 -1.72 7.93 12.49
C VAL A 56 -1.33 7.68 11.02
N ILE A 57 -1.35 6.43 10.61
CA ILE A 57 -1.00 6.04 9.25
C ILE A 57 -2.26 5.67 8.48
N CYS A 58 -2.46 6.32 7.35
CA CYS A 58 -3.51 6.01 6.40
C CYS A 58 -2.86 5.41 5.15
N THR A 59 -3.39 4.30 4.66
CA THR A 59 -2.92 3.66 3.43
C THR A 59 -4.04 3.64 2.40
N ASP A 60 -3.65 3.60 1.13
CA ASP A 60 -4.59 3.46 0.04
C ASP A 60 -4.81 1.98 -0.26
N VAL A 61 -6.06 1.54 -0.28
CA VAL A 61 -6.42 0.17 -0.67
C VAL A 61 -6.72 0.20 -2.16
N ALA A 62 -5.66 0.07 -2.95
CA ALA A 62 -5.70 0.18 -4.41
C ALA A 62 -4.63 -0.74 -5.02
N LEU A 63 -4.86 -1.23 -6.22
CA LEU A 63 -3.97 -2.20 -6.87
C LEU A 63 -3.08 -1.58 -7.95
N ASP A 64 -3.35 -0.36 -8.39
CA ASP A 64 -2.62 0.27 -9.49
C ASP A 64 -1.09 0.32 -9.28
N PRO A 65 -0.56 0.60 -8.06
CA PRO A 65 0.89 0.59 -7.87
C PRO A 65 1.54 -0.79 -8.04
N TYR A 66 0.74 -1.86 -7.94
CA TYR A 66 1.21 -3.25 -7.94
C TYR A 66 0.82 -4.02 -9.20
N SER A 67 0.04 -3.40 -10.08
CA SER A 67 -0.45 -4.02 -11.32
C SER A 67 0.52 -3.76 -12.48
N ASP A 68 0.79 -4.78 -13.27
CA ASP A 68 1.54 -4.66 -14.53
C ASP A 68 0.66 -4.18 -15.69
N GLN A 69 -0.65 -4.11 -15.50
CA GLN A 69 -1.61 -3.67 -16.53
C GLN A 69 -1.90 -2.16 -16.49
N GLY A 70 -1.33 -1.43 -15.53
CA GLY A 70 -1.55 0.00 -15.37
C GLY A 70 -2.95 0.39 -14.92
N HIS A 71 -3.73 -0.56 -14.43
CA HIS A 71 -5.09 -0.36 -13.93
C HIS A 71 -5.22 -0.81 -12.48
N ASP A 72 -6.22 -0.25 -11.80
CA ASP A 72 -6.56 -0.62 -10.42
C ASP A 72 -7.50 -1.84 -10.41
N GLY A 73 -7.14 -2.87 -11.17
CA GLY A 73 -7.91 -4.09 -11.26
C GLY A 73 -7.20 -5.20 -12.00
N VAL A 74 -7.68 -6.43 -11.80
CA VAL A 74 -7.22 -7.61 -12.52
C VAL A 74 -7.83 -7.62 -13.92
N VAL A 75 -7.00 -7.67 -14.96
CA VAL A 75 -7.43 -7.59 -16.36
C VAL A 75 -7.27 -8.95 -17.02
N GLU A 76 -8.33 -9.41 -17.70
CA GLU A 76 -8.32 -10.61 -18.52
C GLU A 76 -9.09 -10.33 -19.82
N ASN A 77 -8.47 -10.59 -20.97
CA ASN A 77 -9.08 -10.35 -22.29
C ASN A 77 -9.61 -8.92 -22.47
N GLY A 78 -8.89 -7.92 -21.93
CA GLY A 78 -9.28 -6.52 -22.01
C GLY A 78 -10.41 -6.10 -21.06
N VAL A 79 -10.85 -6.98 -20.18
CA VAL A 79 -11.92 -6.73 -19.22
C VAL A 79 -11.39 -6.77 -17.78
N ILE A 80 -11.76 -5.79 -16.98
CA ILE A 80 -11.44 -5.77 -15.54
C ILE A 80 -12.39 -6.73 -14.83
N LEU A 81 -11.80 -7.71 -14.13
CA LEU A 81 -12.56 -8.72 -13.37
C LEU A 81 -12.91 -8.18 -11.99
N ASN A 82 -14.15 -7.76 -11.78
CA ASN A 82 -14.56 -7.11 -10.54
C ASN A 82 -14.38 -8.02 -9.31
N ASP A 83 -14.88 -9.25 -9.35
CA ASP A 83 -14.88 -10.13 -8.17
C ASP A 83 -13.46 -10.53 -7.75
N VAL A 84 -12.61 -10.83 -8.72
CA VAL A 84 -11.19 -11.12 -8.46
C VAL A 84 -10.48 -9.90 -7.90
N THR A 85 -10.74 -8.73 -8.45
CA THR A 85 -10.18 -7.46 -7.99
C THR A 85 -10.58 -7.16 -6.55
N VAL A 86 -11.86 -7.28 -6.22
CA VAL A 86 -12.37 -7.06 -4.86
C VAL A 86 -11.73 -8.02 -3.86
N ASN A 87 -11.56 -9.29 -4.23
CA ASN A 87 -10.88 -10.26 -3.38
C ASN A 87 -9.43 -9.85 -3.10
N GLN A 88 -8.71 -9.36 -4.11
CA GLN A 88 -7.34 -8.86 -3.93
C GLN A 88 -7.30 -7.61 -3.02
N LEU A 89 -8.25 -6.70 -3.17
CA LEU A 89 -8.36 -5.51 -2.32
C LEU A 89 -8.64 -5.91 -0.86
N CYS A 90 -9.47 -6.91 -0.63
CA CYS A 90 -9.71 -7.43 0.72
C CYS A 90 -8.44 -7.97 1.36
N LYS A 91 -7.65 -8.75 0.61
CA LYS A 91 -6.36 -9.26 1.09
C LYS A 91 -5.40 -8.11 1.43
N GLN A 92 -5.36 -7.09 0.59
CA GLN A 92 -4.53 -5.91 0.83
C GLN A 92 -4.93 -5.19 2.12
N ALA A 93 -6.21 -4.90 2.29
CA ALA A 93 -6.72 -4.20 3.46
C ALA A 93 -6.42 -4.97 4.76
N VAL A 94 -6.69 -6.28 4.77
CA VAL A 94 -6.42 -7.13 5.94
C VAL A 94 -4.94 -7.18 6.27
N SER A 95 -4.07 -7.34 5.26
CA SER A 95 -2.63 -7.42 5.48
C SER A 95 -2.05 -6.11 6.02
N GLN A 96 -2.54 -4.97 5.55
CA GLN A 96 -2.10 -3.66 6.02
C GLN A 96 -2.54 -3.35 7.46
N ALA A 97 -3.67 -3.92 7.89
CA ALA A 97 -4.20 -3.73 9.24
C ALA A 97 -3.47 -4.57 10.30
N ARG A 98 -2.76 -5.59 9.90
CA ARG A 98 -1.96 -6.43 10.80
C ARG A 98 -0.63 -5.78 11.14
#